data_bb8c4302f3deff685b699894aa47e92d
#
_entry.id   bb8c4302f3deff685b699894aa47e92d
#
_cell.length_a   1.000
_cell.length_b   1.000
_cell.length_c   1.000
_cell.angle_alpha   90.00
_cell.angle_beta   90.00
_cell.angle_gamma   90.00
#
_symmetry.space_group_name_H-M   'P 1'
#
loop_
_entity.id
_entity.type
_entity.pdbx_description
1 polymer ?
#
loop_
_entity_poly.entity_id
_entity_poly.type
_entity_poly.pdbx_seq_one_letter_code
_entity_poly.pdbx_strand_id
1 'polypeptide(L)'
;ISSIKTNNKIINVVASIYAKENGLNNCVLLNKEKMVAEFINSNIFIIKNDQIFTPTIKSGCLNGVLRKNLINILKKSSYSISETDISTFDLTQSDEVFGTNVIQGLFCVTNYRNKIYSNNQSQQIIKLLNNNLS
;
A
#
# COMPACT_ATOMS: atom_id res chain seq x y z
N ILE A 1 14.13 4.53 -7.15
CA ILE A 1 14.87 5.05 -6.00
C ILE A 1 14.27 4.53 -4.68
N SER A 2 12.94 4.52 -4.58
CA SER A 2 12.28 3.99 -3.36
C SER A 2 12.58 2.53 -3.08
N SER A 3 12.97 1.76 -4.07
CA SER A 3 13.37 0.37 -3.89
C SER A 3 14.79 0.22 -3.35
N ILE A 4 15.58 1.31 -3.32
CA ILE A 4 16.93 1.31 -2.76
C ILE A 4 16.82 1.67 -1.28
N LYS A 5 17.11 0.72 -0.42
CA LYS A 5 16.84 0.81 1.02
C LYS A 5 17.40 2.08 1.68
N THR A 6 18.61 2.51 1.33
CA THR A 6 19.24 3.69 1.92
C THR A 6 18.49 4.97 1.54
N ASN A 7 18.14 5.13 0.26
CA ASN A 7 17.39 6.29 -0.22
C ASN A 7 15.97 6.33 0.36
N ASN A 8 15.33 5.17 0.47
CA ASN A 8 14.02 5.05 1.11
C ASN A 8 14.05 5.57 2.54
N LYS A 9 15.08 5.21 3.29
CA LYS A 9 15.19 5.61 4.68
C LYS A 9 15.22 7.13 4.83
N ILE A 10 15.95 7.84 3.97
CA ILE A 10 16.02 9.31 3.97
C ILE A 10 14.65 9.90 3.60
N ILE A 11 14.04 9.42 2.53
CA ILE A 11 12.72 9.90 2.07
C ILE A 11 11.68 9.65 3.15
N ASN A 12 11.70 8.48 3.79
CA ASN A 12 10.74 8.15 4.83
C ASN A 12 10.90 9.02 6.07
N VAL A 13 12.12 9.39 6.44
CA VAL A 13 12.37 10.29 7.57
C VAL A 13 11.76 11.66 7.28
N VAL A 14 12.00 12.23 6.10
CA VAL A 14 11.43 13.53 5.71
C VAL A 14 9.91 13.47 5.66
N ALA A 15 9.34 12.42 5.08
CA ALA A 15 7.89 12.25 5.01
C ALA A 15 7.27 12.07 6.40
N SER A 16 7.96 11.37 7.31
CA SER A 16 7.49 11.20 8.68
C SER A 16 7.45 12.52 9.44
N ILE A 17 8.44 13.38 9.26
CA ILE A 17 8.46 14.71 9.85
C ILE A 17 7.28 15.52 9.32
N TYR A 18 7.07 15.53 8.01
CA TYR A 18 5.96 16.23 7.37
C TYR A 18 4.61 15.74 7.93
N ALA A 19 4.42 14.44 8.00
CA ALA A 19 3.18 13.86 8.51
C ALA A 19 2.92 14.29 9.95
N LYS A 20 3.93 14.22 10.80
CA LYS A 20 3.83 14.60 12.20
C LYS A 20 3.48 16.08 12.37
N GLU A 21 4.15 16.95 11.61
CA GLU A 21 3.91 18.40 11.66
C GLU A 21 2.52 18.80 11.17
N ASN A 22 1.94 18.00 10.27
CA ASN A 22 0.63 18.26 9.67
C ASN A 22 -0.49 17.41 10.27
N GLY A 23 -0.23 16.68 11.34
CA GLY A 23 -1.24 15.86 12.03
C GLY A 23 -1.73 14.66 11.20
N LEU A 24 -0.91 14.16 10.28
CA LEU A 24 -1.25 13.02 9.44
C LEU A 24 -0.71 11.72 10.04
N ASN A 25 -1.46 10.63 9.86
CA ASN A 25 -1.00 9.30 10.32
C ASN A 25 0.05 8.71 9.38
N ASN A 26 -0.03 9.04 8.09
CA ASN A 26 0.88 8.50 7.08
C ASN A 26 0.86 9.40 5.85
N CYS A 27 1.76 9.16 4.93
CA CYS A 27 1.83 9.87 3.66
C CYS A 27 2.02 8.88 2.52
N VAL A 28 1.45 9.21 1.37
CA VAL A 28 1.70 8.49 0.13
C VAL A 28 2.97 9.05 -0.50
N LEU A 29 3.92 8.17 -0.81
CA LEU A 29 5.17 8.54 -1.47
C LEU A 29 5.04 8.33 -2.97
N LEU A 30 5.44 9.35 -3.73
CA LEU A 30 5.40 9.29 -5.19
C LEU A 30 6.81 9.15 -5.74
N ASN A 31 6.94 8.48 -6.89
CA ASN A 31 8.19 8.45 -7.61
C ASN A 31 8.35 9.72 -8.46
N LYS A 32 9.45 9.82 -9.21
CA LYS A 32 9.72 11.01 -10.04
C LYS A 32 8.73 11.21 -11.19
N GLU A 33 8.02 10.17 -11.59
CA GLU A 33 6.94 10.24 -12.58
C GLU A 33 5.59 10.57 -11.94
N LYS A 34 5.57 10.89 -10.64
CA LYS A 34 4.39 11.21 -9.84
C LYS A 34 3.40 10.05 -9.70
N MET A 35 3.89 8.83 -9.89
CA MET A 35 3.10 7.64 -9.63
C MET A 35 3.29 7.19 -8.19
N VAL A 36 2.27 6.54 -7.63
CA VAL A 36 2.29 6.05 -6.25
C VAL A 36 3.36 4.95 -6.11
N ALA A 37 4.23 5.07 -5.13
CA ALA A 37 5.22 4.05 -4.83
C ALA A 37 4.83 3.26 -3.57
N GLU A 38 4.63 3.94 -2.46
CA GLU A 38 4.35 3.27 -1.18
C GLU A 38 3.88 4.28 -0.13
N PHE A 39 3.49 3.80 1.04
CA PHE A 39 3.33 4.63 2.24
C PHE A 39 4.69 4.76 2.94
N ILE A 40 4.72 5.57 4.01
CA ILE A 40 5.89 5.60 4.90
C ILE A 40 6.05 4.19 5.52
N ASN A 41 7.17 3.52 5.22
CA ASN A 41 7.51 2.20 5.75
C ASN A 41 6.49 1.09 5.46
N SER A 42 5.65 1.25 4.44
CA SER A 42 4.61 0.28 4.13
C SER A 42 4.33 0.23 2.64
N ASN A 43 4.04 -0.96 2.13
CA ASN A 43 3.55 -1.11 0.77
C ASN A 43 2.06 -0.76 0.72
N ILE A 44 1.58 -0.33 -0.44
CA ILE A 44 0.20 0.09 -0.64
C ILE A 44 -0.52 -0.85 -1.61
N PHE A 45 -1.79 -1.12 -1.31
CA PHE A 45 -2.70 -1.87 -2.17
C PHE A 45 -4.01 -1.10 -2.28
N ILE A 46 -4.61 -1.12 -3.46
CA ILE A 46 -5.93 -0.54 -3.67
C ILE A 46 -6.89 -1.61 -4.18
N ILE A 47 -8.18 -1.45 -3.86
CA ILE A 47 -9.25 -2.31 -4.36
C ILE A 47 -10.22 -1.43 -5.12
N LYS A 48 -10.49 -1.80 -6.37
CA LYS A 48 -11.43 -1.09 -7.23
C LYS A 48 -12.18 -2.11 -8.07
N ASN A 49 -13.52 -2.06 -8.02
CA ASN A 49 -14.38 -2.99 -8.77
C ASN A 49 -14.02 -4.45 -8.50
N ASP A 50 -13.78 -4.78 -7.22
CA ASP A 50 -13.42 -6.12 -6.75
C ASP A 50 -12.09 -6.63 -7.28
N GLN A 51 -11.25 -5.75 -7.83
CA GLN A 51 -9.90 -6.07 -8.27
C GLN A 51 -8.89 -5.37 -7.38
N ILE A 52 -7.78 -6.04 -7.10
CA ILE A 52 -6.72 -5.53 -6.23
C ILE A 52 -5.54 -5.11 -7.10
N PHE A 53 -4.98 -3.94 -6.82
CA PHE A 53 -3.82 -3.41 -7.52
C PHE A 53 -2.77 -2.96 -6.51
N THR A 54 -1.51 -3.13 -6.89
CA THR A 54 -0.37 -2.63 -6.09
C THR A 54 0.70 -2.10 -7.04
N PRO A 55 1.47 -1.07 -6.64
CA PRO A 55 2.54 -0.55 -7.48
C PRO A 55 3.58 -1.62 -7.81
N THR A 56 4.14 -1.53 -9.01
CA THR A 56 5.24 -2.41 -9.43
C THR A 56 6.52 -2.04 -8.70
N ILE A 57 7.47 -2.96 -8.65
CA ILE A 57 8.80 -2.67 -8.11
C ILE A 57 9.47 -1.54 -8.91
N LYS A 58 9.19 -1.44 -10.20
CA LYS A 58 9.70 -0.36 -11.07
C LYS A 58 9.19 1.01 -10.65
N SER A 59 8.05 1.09 -9.97
CA SER A 59 7.53 2.35 -9.42
C SER A 59 8.34 2.85 -8.25
N GLY A 60 9.28 2.05 -7.74
CA GLY A 60 10.18 2.43 -6.66
C GLY A 60 9.76 1.96 -5.29
N CYS A 61 8.71 1.16 -5.17
CA CYS A 61 8.30 0.62 -3.88
C CYS A 61 9.31 -0.44 -3.39
N LEU A 62 9.36 -0.61 -2.06
CA LEU A 62 10.13 -1.70 -1.48
C LEU A 62 9.48 -3.04 -1.82
N ASN A 63 10.31 -4.05 -2.13
CA ASN A 63 9.84 -5.40 -2.30
C ASN A 63 9.76 -6.08 -0.93
N GLY A 64 8.81 -5.65 -0.12
CA GLY A 64 8.64 -6.15 1.23
C GLY A 64 8.28 -7.63 1.25
N VAL A 65 8.73 -8.32 2.29
CA VAL A 65 8.46 -9.75 2.46
C VAL A 65 6.95 -10.00 2.57
N LEU A 66 6.26 -9.19 3.36
CA LEU A 66 4.81 -9.35 3.55
C LEU A 66 4.05 -9.04 2.25
N ARG A 67 4.48 -8.02 1.50
CA ARG A 67 3.92 -7.71 0.18
C ARG A 67 4.01 -8.92 -0.74
N LYS A 68 5.19 -9.50 -0.82
CA LYS A 68 5.45 -10.64 -1.69
C LYS A 68 4.59 -11.85 -1.31
N ASN A 69 4.53 -12.14 -0.01
CA ASN A 69 3.71 -13.24 0.50
C ASN A 69 2.22 -13.01 0.23
N LEU A 70 1.74 -11.79 0.45
CA LEU A 70 0.35 -11.46 0.21
C LEU A 70 -0.03 -11.59 -1.26
N ILE A 71 0.81 -11.10 -2.17
CA ILE A 71 0.57 -11.26 -3.60
C ILE A 71 0.44 -12.74 -3.97
N ASN A 72 1.33 -13.58 -3.45
CA ASN A 72 1.27 -15.03 -3.72
C ASN A 72 -0.01 -15.66 -3.17
N ILE A 73 -0.40 -15.29 -1.95
CA ILE A 73 -1.63 -15.79 -1.32
C ILE A 73 -2.85 -15.38 -2.14
N LEU A 74 -2.92 -14.11 -2.56
CA LEU A 74 -4.04 -13.61 -3.35
C LEU A 74 -4.13 -14.27 -4.72
N LYS A 75 -2.99 -14.52 -5.37
CA LYS A 75 -2.97 -15.22 -6.66
C LYS A 75 -3.48 -16.65 -6.56
N LYS A 76 -3.29 -17.30 -5.43
CA LYS A 76 -3.76 -18.68 -5.20
C LYS A 76 -5.21 -18.74 -4.73
N SER A 77 -5.80 -17.61 -4.43
CA SER A 77 -7.20 -17.51 -3.98
C SER A 77 -8.08 -17.02 -5.13
N SER A 78 -9.34 -16.70 -4.83
CA SER A 78 -10.28 -16.19 -5.82
C SER A 78 -10.10 -14.72 -6.16
N TYR A 79 -9.15 -14.03 -5.52
CA TYR A 79 -8.93 -12.61 -5.75
C TYR A 79 -8.15 -12.34 -7.03
N SER A 80 -8.52 -11.25 -7.71
CA SER A 80 -7.76 -10.75 -8.85
C SER A 80 -6.76 -9.72 -8.32
N ILE A 81 -5.47 -9.94 -8.56
CA ILE A 81 -4.39 -9.04 -8.12
C ILE A 81 -3.48 -8.74 -9.29
N SER A 82 -3.17 -7.45 -9.48
CA SER A 82 -2.27 -7.00 -10.54
C SER A 82 -1.25 -6.00 -9.99
N GLU A 83 -0.01 -6.13 -10.44
CA GLU A 83 1.04 -5.13 -10.18
C GLU A 83 1.03 -4.16 -11.36
N THR A 84 0.78 -2.89 -11.09
CA THR A 84 0.64 -1.87 -12.14
C THR A 84 0.96 -0.49 -11.56
N ASP A 85 1.15 0.48 -12.45
CA ASP A 85 1.32 1.87 -12.02
C ASP A 85 0.00 2.39 -11.46
N ILE A 86 0.08 3.11 -10.35
CA ILE A 86 -1.07 3.69 -9.67
C ILE A 86 -0.85 5.20 -9.57
N SER A 87 -1.82 5.98 -10.04
CA SER A 87 -1.80 7.44 -9.91
C SER A 87 -2.50 7.86 -8.62
N THR A 88 -2.32 9.13 -8.24
CA THR A 88 -3.08 9.68 -7.11
C THR A 88 -4.57 9.75 -7.42
N PHE A 89 -4.93 9.91 -8.69
CA PHE A 89 -6.33 9.84 -9.12
C PHE A 89 -6.92 8.45 -8.85
N ASP A 90 -6.16 7.40 -9.12
CA ASP A 90 -6.59 6.03 -8.85
C ASP A 90 -6.89 5.83 -7.38
N LEU A 91 -6.11 6.46 -6.48
CA LEU A 91 -6.39 6.42 -5.05
C LEU A 91 -7.76 7.02 -4.73
N THR A 92 -8.10 8.15 -5.35
CA THR A 92 -9.39 8.80 -5.10
C THR A 92 -10.57 8.02 -5.68
N GLN A 93 -10.32 7.16 -6.65
CA GLN A 93 -11.35 6.34 -7.30
C GLN A 93 -11.44 4.93 -6.71
N SER A 94 -10.59 4.59 -5.77
CA SER A 94 -10.58 3.27 -5.15
C SER A 94 -11.74 3.10 -4.17
N ASP A 95 -12.21 1.87 -4.02
CA ASP A 95 -13.24 1.54 -3.02
C ASP A 95 -12.61 1.33 -1.65
N GLU A 96 -11.45 0.70 -1.63
CA GLU A 96 -10.69 0.43 -0.40
C GLU A 96 -9.20 0.62 -0.67
N VAL A 97 -8.47 0.98 0.38
CA VAL A 97 -7.00 1.09 0.35
C VAL A 97 -6.47 0.46 1.63
N PHE A 98 -5.43 -0.34 1.49
CA PHE A 98 -4.76 -0.90 2.66
C PHE A 98 -3.25 -0.92 2.45
N GLY A 99 -2.53 -1.08 3.54
CA GLY A 99 -1.08 -1.15 3.52
C GLY A 99 -0.58 -2.38 4.23
N THR A 100 0.68 -2.75 3.97
CA THR A 100 1.32 -3.90 4.62
C THR A 100 2.73 -3.55 5.06
N ASN A 101 3.09 -3.99 6.28
CA ASN A 101 4.47 -4.03 6.73
C ASN A 101 4.63 -5.12 7.79
N VAL A 102 5.87 -5.51 8.07
CA VAL A 102 6.15 -6.65 8.95
C VAL A 102 5.82 -6.37 10.42
N ILE A 103 5.70 -5.10 10.80
CA ILE A 103 5.41 -4.72 12.19
C ILE A 103 3.92 -4.72 12.46
N GLN A 104 3.14 -4.05 11.60
CA GLN A 104 1.69 -3.91 11.77
C GLN A 104 0.90 -5.02 11.08
N GLY A 105 1.53 -5.74 10.15
CA GLY A 105 0.80 -6.65 9.28
C GLY A 105 0.06 -5.87 8.19
N LEU A 106 -1.22 -6.15 8.04
CA LEU A 106 -2.09 -5.41 7.12
C LEU A 106 -2.92 -4.41 7.92
N PHE A 107 -2.99 -3.18 7.43
CA PHE A 107 -3.80 -2.13 8.03
C PHE A 107 -4.68 -1.46 6.98
N CYS A 108 -5.91 -1.08 7.39
CA CYS A 108 -6.86 -0.42 6.51
C CYS A 108 -6.67 1.09 6.55
N VAL A 109 -6.72 1.74 5.39
CA VAL A 109 -6.70 3.20 5.30
C VAL A 109 -8.14 3.68 5.41
N THR A 110 -8.39 4.63 6.30
CA THR A 110 -9.74 5.17 6.52
C THR A 110 -10.09 6.27 5.54
N ASN A 111 -9.13 7.12 5.22
CA ASN A 111 -9.37 8.23 4.31
C ASN A 111 -8.08 8.72 3.66
N TYR A 112 -8.24 9.32 2.49
CA TYR A 112 -7.17 9.99 1.76
C TYR A 112 -7.75 11.28 1.21
N ARG A 113 -7.21 12.43 1.64
CA ARG A 113 -7.81 13.75 1.33
C ARG A 113 -9.27 13.75 1.74
N ASN A 114 -10.20 14.02 0.81
CA ASN A 114 -11.63 14.05 1.09
C ASN A 114 -12.32 12.71 0.84
N LYS A 115 -11.59 11.70 0.39
CA LYS A 115 -12.14 10.37 0.11
C LYS A 115 -12.14 9.52 1.37
N ILE A 116 -13.29 8.93 1.70
CA ILE A 116 -13.45 7.98 2.80
C ILE A 116 -13.61 6.59 2.20
N TYR A 117 -12.85 5.63 2.73
CA TYR A 117 -12.83 4.26 2.21
C TYR A 117 -13.64 3.32 3.08
N SER A 118 -14.24 2.30 2.45
CA SER A 118 -14.74 1.13 3.16
C SER A 118 -13.57 0.17 3.45
N ASN A 119 -13.83 -0.89 4.21
CA ASN A 119 -12.78 -1.86 4.55
C ASN A 119 -13.29 -3.30 4.58
N ASN A 120 -14.43 -3.58 3.96
CA ASN A 120 -15.06 -4.90 4.02
C ASN A 120 -14.17 -5.99 3.42
N GLN A 121 -13.64 -5.75 2.22
CA GLN A 121 -12.75 -6.70 1.55
C GLN A 121 -11.38 -6.75 2.22
N SER A 122 -10.89 -5.61 2.69
CA SER A 122 -9.61 -5.54 3.40
C SER A 122 -9.64 -6.39 4.66
N GLN A 123 -10.76 -6.40 5.41
CA GLN A 123 -10.93 -7.25 6.59
C GLN A 123 -10.91 -8.74 6.23
N GLN A 124 -11.51 -9.11 5.11
CA GLN A 124 -11.46 -10.48 4.62
C GLN A 124 -10.05 -10.89 4.22
N ILE A 125 -9.30 -9.99 3.60
CA ILE A 125 -7.91 -10.22 3.23
C ILE A 125 -7.03 -10.38 4.47
N ILE A 126 -7.28 -9.60 5.52
CA ILE A 126 -6.58 -9.77 6.80
C ILE A 126 -6.75 -11.19 7.33
N LYS A 127 -7.98 -11.69 7.32
CA LYS A 127 -8.27 -13.05 7.79
C LYS A 127 -7.54 -14.09 6.93
N LEU A 128 -7.57 -13.91 5.62
CA LEU A 128 -6.88 -14.81 4.70
C LEU A 128 -5.37 -14.83 4.96
N LEU A 129 -4.77 -13.65 5.14
CA LEU A 129 -3.35 -13.53 5.44
C LEU A 129 -3.00 -14.23 6.75
N ASN A 130 -3.75 -13.97 7.81
CA ASN A 130 -3.51 -14.58 9.12
C ASN A 130 -3.62 -16.09 9.06
N ASN A 131 -4.59 -16.64 8.33
CA ASN A 131 -4.76 -18.08 8.19
C ASN A 131 -3.58 -18.73 7.45
N ASN A 132 -2.93 -18.02 6.56
CA ASN A 132 -1.82 -18.55 5.77
C ASN A 132 -0.46 -18.35 6.44
N LEU A 133 -0.36 -17.48 7.45
CA LEU A 133 0.88 -17.21 8.18
C LEU A 133 0.98 -17.97 9.51
N SER A 134 -0.11 -18.52 9.98
CA SER A 134 -0.15 -19.26 11.27
C SER A 134 0.11 -20.75 11.14
#